data_51ac7b7acbd667f7856f708ed5bb2df4
#
_entry.id   51ac7b7acbd667f7856f708ed5bb2df4
#
_cell.length_a   1.000
_cell.length_b   1.000
_cell.length_c   1.000
_cell.angle_alpha   90.00
_cell.angle_beta   90.00
_cell.angle_gamma   90.00
#
_symmetry.space_group_name_H-M   'P 1'
#
loop_
_entity.id
_entity.type
_entity.pdbx_description
1 polymer ?
#
loop_
_entity_poly.entity_id
_entity_poly.type
_entity_poly.pdbx_seq_one_letter_code
_entity_poly.pdbx_strand_id
1 'polypeptide(L)'
;MITTINNKHKKLNVPNLRFPEFSGEWEEYRIEDITENISSGKSKCHSLNGKYNLYGSTGIIGKTDEPCYDGDLVLVARVGANAGFLQIINELCGITDNTLIIKPKNVDTQYIYYFLQYYNLNRLVFGSGQPLITGGMLKRVKVSLGTNKEQKKVATFLSLLDERIATQNKIIEDLKKLKCAIIENVLNSNHCTTLQLGDVGSYIRGLTYSSNDVVEDNGTLVMRSNNIVNGSPLDYKGDVVSVNKQISQEQQLQNGDIVICMANGSSALVGKSSFYDGECQSPITVGAFCGIYRSKMPITKWLFQTNRYRRYIWNSLQGGNGAIANLNGEDILRMQFPIPDKQIAERCTKLLSSIDSLIESNISLCSKFSLQKEYLLRQMFI
;
A
#
# COMPACT_ATOMS: atom_id res chain seq x y z
N MET A 1 -37.20 52.65 -12.13
CA MET A 1 -36.93 51.89 -10.86
C MET A 1 -36.67 50.45 -11.26
N ILE A 2 -35.43 50.04 -11.27
CA ILE A 2 -35.02 48.65 -11.54
C ILE A 2 -34.92 47.97 -10.19
N THR A 3 -35.90 47.10 -9.87
CA THR A 3 -35.92 46.30 -8.67
C THR A 3 -34.96 45.10 -8.89
N THR A 4 -33.83 45.12 -8.27
CA THR A 4 -32.89 44.02 -8.21
C THR A 4 -33.50 42.94 -7.30
N ILE A 5 -34.02 41.87 -7.90
CA ILE A 5 -34.45 40.67 -7.16
C ILE A 5 -33.18 39.91 -6.76
N ASN A 6 -32.81 40.04 -5.47
CA ASN A 6 -31.74 39.30 -4.85
C ASN A 6 -32.27 37.87 -4.55
N ASN A 7 -32.25 36.99 -5.54
CA ASN A 7 -32.50 35.55 -5.35
C ASN A 7 -31.25 34.93 -4.66
N LYS A 8 -31.18 35.00 -3.34
CA LYS A 8 -30.35 34.08 -2.57
C LYS A 8 -30.96 32.69 -2.73
N HIS A 9 -30.48 31.93 -3.71
CA HIS A 9 -30.78 30.51 -3.77
C HIS A 9 -30.26 29.85 -2.47
N LYS A 10 -31.19 29.52 -1.58
CA LYS A 10 -30.89 28.74 -0.37
C LYS A 10 -30.29 27.41 -0.85
N LYS A 11 -29.03 27.17 -0.54
CA LYS A 11 -28.38 25.89 -0.87
C LYS A 11 -29.12 24.80 -0.10
N LEU A 12 -29.76 23.88 -0.83
CA LEU A 12 -30.45 22.73 -0.25
C LEU A 12 -29.45 21.85 0.49
N ASN A 13 -29.86 21.30 1.62
CA ASN A 13 -29.06 20.36 2.42
C ASN A 13 -29.20 18.94 1.83
N VAL A 14 -28.61 18.72 0.66
CA VAL A 14 -28.62 17.44 -0.08
C VAL A 14 -27.26 17.17 -0.68
N PRO A 15 -26.82 15.89 -0.83
CA PRO A 15 -25.55 15.56 -1.45
C PRO A 15 -25.54 15.91 -2.95
N ASN A 16 -24.35 16.12 -3.50
CA ASN A 16 -24.19 16.42 -4.93
C ASN A 16 -24.60 15.23 -5.81
N LEU A 17 -24.32 14.01 -5.35
CA LEU A 17 -24.72 12.77 -6.00
C LEU A 17 -25.68 12.02 -5.09
N ARG A 18 -26.90 11.79 -5.59
CA ARG A 18 -27.99 11.16 -4.85
C ARG A 18 -28.71 10.13 -5.71
N PHE A 19 -29.19 9.07 -5.12
CA PHE A 19 -30.06 8.12 -5.80
C PHE A 19 -31.41 8.79 -6.16
N PRO A 20 -31.90 8.64 -7.40
CA PRO A 20 -33.03 9.42 -7.92
C PRO A 20 -34.38 9.14 -7.21
N GLU A 21 -34.50 8.01 -6.52
CA GLU A 21 -35.70 7.65 -5.79
C GLU A 21 -35.87 8.35 -4.43
N PHE A 22 -34.81 9.09 -3.99
CA PHE A 22 -34.88 9.83 -2.71
C PHE A 22 -35.04 11.32 -2.97
N SER A 23 -35.87 11.96 -2.14
CA SER A 23 -36.20 13.38 -2.20
C SER A 23 -36.21 14.01 -0.82
N GLY A 24 -36.36 15.33 -0.73
CA GLY A 24 -36.32 16.08 0.51
C GLY A 24 -34.92 16.46 0.96
N GLU A 25 -34.81 17.38 1.90
CA GLU A 25 -33.55 17.80 2.50
C GLU A 25 -33.12 16.80 3.59
N TRP A 26 -31.80 16.67 3.79
CA TRP A 26 -31.25 15.92 4.90
C TRP A 26 -31.28 16.75 6.17
N GLU A 27 -31.45 16.11 7.32
CA GLU A 27 -31.47 16.73 8.63
C GLU A 27 -30.09 16.64 9.28
N GLU A 28 -29.66 17.74 9.92
CA GLU A 28 -28.36 17.80 10.61
C GLU A 28 -28.52 17.34 12.07
N TYR A 29 -27.65 16.42 12.49
CA TYR A 29 -27.53 15.90 13.85
C TYR A 29 -26.10 16.01 14.34
N ARG A 30 -25.89 15.96 15.66
CA ARG A 30 -24.57 15.64 16.21
C ARG A 30 -24.43 14.13 16.36
N ILE A 31 -23.20 13.64 16.30
CA ILE A 31 -22.96 12.20 16.51
C ILE A 31 -23.50 11.76 17.88
N GLU A 32 -23.42 12.60 18.92
CA GLU A 32 -23.99 12.27 20.23
C GLU A 32 -25.50 12.03 20.22
N ASP A 33 -26.24 12.70 19.36
CA ASP A 33 -27.72 12.60 19.28
C ASP A 33 -28.19 11.27 18.65
N ILE A 34 -27.31 10.65 17.86
CA ILE A 34 -27.59 9.43 17.07
C ILE A 34 -26.79 8.21 17.54
N THR A 35 -26.21 8.26 18.72
CA THR A 35 -25.44 7.16 19.31
C THR A 35 -25.94 6.85 20.72
N GLU A 36 -25.90 5.58 21.12
CA GLU A 36 -26.21 5.19 22.51
C GLU A 36 -25.14 5.72 23.46
N ASN A 37 -23.88 5.57 23.09
CA ASN A 37 -22.73 6.04 23.85
C ASN A 37 -21.47 6.13 22.98
N ILE A 38 -20.57 7.04 23.34
CA ILE A 38 -19.20 7.12 22.82
C ILE A 38 -18.26 7.00 24.02
N SER A 39 -17.58 5.88 24.14
CA SER A 39 -16.65 5.60 25.24
C SER A 39 -15.36 4.94 24.73
N SER A 40 -14.33 4.94 25.54
CA SER A 40 -13.16 4.09 25.27
C SER A 40 -13.44 2.64 25.69
N GLY A 41 -12.80 1.71 25.01
CA GLY A 41 -12.79 0.31 25.41
C GLY A 41 -12.19 0.12 26.81
N LYS A 42 -12.44 -1.04 27.43
CA LYS A 42 -11.98 -1.36 28.78
C LYS A 42 -11.35 -2.73 28.90
N SER A 43 -11.36 -3.52 27.81
CA SER A 43 -10.80 -4.87 27.82
C SER A 43 -9.27 -4.82 27.95
N LYS A 44 -8.74 -5.71 28.77
CA LYS A 44 -7.31 -5.91 28.92
C LYS A 44 -6.84 -7.09 28.06
N CYS A 45 -5.62 -7.06 27.58
CA CYS A 45 -5.03 -8.18 26.85
C CYS A 45 -4.59 -9.26 27.85
N HIS A 46 -5.16 -10.47 27.77
CA HIS A 46 -4.89 -11.51 28.76
C HIS A 46 -4.56 -12.89 28.19
N SER A 47 -4.74 -13.16 26.90
CA SER A 47 -4.55 -14.50 26.39
C SER A 47 -4.17 -14.50 24.91
N LEU A 48 -3.21 -15.35 24.53
CA LEU A 48 -2.97 -15.70 23.12
C LEU A 48 -4.00 -16.71 22.59
N ASN A 49 -4.69 -17.43 23.49
CA ASN A 49 -5.58 -18.56 23.19
C ASN A 49 -7.04 -18.30 23.54
N GLY A 50 -7.45 -17.06 23.81
CA GLY A 50 -8.84 -16.71 24.11
C GLY A 50 -9.81 -17.02 22.97
N LYS A 51 -11.08 -17.15 23.28
CA LYS A 51 -12.15 -17.51 22.34
C LYS A 51 -12.57 -16.33 21.45
N TYR A 52 -12.58 -15.12 21.97
CA TYR A 52 -13.10 -13.93 21.31
C TYR A 52 -11.98 -13.02 20.83
N ASN A 53 -12.23 -12.26 19.76
CA ASN A 53 -11.27 -11.29 19.26
C ASN A 53 -11.11 -10.12 20.24
N LEU A 54 -9.89 -9.64 20.39
CA LEU A 54 -9.57 -8.41 21.13
C LEU A 54 -9.09 -7.36 20.13
N TYR A 55 -9.85 -6.27 20.02
CA TYR A 55 -9.56 -5.17 19.12
C TYR A 55 -8.72 -4.08 19.79
N GLY A 56 -7.71 -3.63 19.09
CA GLY A 56 -6.92 -2.44 19.38
C GLY A 56 -7.18 -1.33 18.37
N SER A 57 -6.28 -0.35 18.34
CA SER A 57 -6.39 0.85 17.50
C SER A 57 -6.46 0.54 16.00
N THR A 58 -5.85 -0.54 15.52
CA THR A 58 -5.70 -0.82 14.07
C THR A 58 -6.10 -2.24 13.67
N GLY A 59 -6.88 -2.93 14.47
CA GLY A 59 -7.34 -4.30 14.19
C GLY A 59 -7.27 -5.20 15.40
N ILE A 60 -7.34 -6.51 15.14
CA ILE A 60 -7.23 -7.54 16.15
C ILE A 60 -5.77 -7.60 16.65
N ILE A 61 -5.59 -7.44 17.95
CA ILE A 61 -4.28 -7.47 18.62
C ILE A 61 -4.06 -8.74 19.46
N GLY A 62 -5.09 -9.57 19.60
CA GLY A 62 -5.04 -10.78 20.38
C GLY A 62 -6.42 -11.39 20.58
N LYS A 63 -6.55 -12.19 21.64
CA LYS A 63 -7.78 -12.85 22.04
C LYS A 63 -8.11 -12.56 23.50
N THR A 64 -9.38 -12.73 23.87
CA THR A 64 -9.87 -12.64 25.24
C THR A 64 -10.93 -13.71 25.50
N ASP A 65 -11.06 -14.16 26.75
CA ASP A 65 -12.16 -15.02 27.20
C ASP A 65 -13.28 -14.21 27.85
N GLU A 66 -13.06 -12.89 28.10
CA GLU A 66 -14.00 -11.98 28.72
C GLU A 66 -14.44 -10.89 27.70
N PRO A 67 -15.33 -11.21 26.75
CA PRO A 67 -15.83 -10.21 25.82
C PRO A 67 -16.78 -9.25 26.53
N CYS A 68 -16.65 -7.95 26.26
CA CYS A 68 -17.45 -6.92 26.91
C CYS A 68 -18.33 -6.12 25.95
N TYR A 69 -18.18 -6.35 24.65
CA TYR A 69 -18.86 -5.58 23.61
C TYR A 69 -19.48 -6.50 22.57
N ASP A 70 -20.66 -6.13 22.09
CA ASP A 70 -21.43 -6.91 21.12
C ASP A 70 -22.22 -6.00 20.17
N GLY A 71 -22.38 -6.49 18.93
CA GLY A 71 -23.19 -5.87 17.88
C GLY A 71 -22.42 -4.98 16.91
N ASP A 72 -23.18 -4.16 16.19
CA ASP A 72 -22.67 -3.26 15.16
C ASP A 72 -22.01 -2.03 15.78
N LEU A 73 -20.69 -1.96 15.68
CA LEU A 73 -19.89 -0.89 16.28
C LEU A 73 -18.94 -0.26 15.26
N VAL A 74 -18.77 1.06 15.34
CA VAL A 74 -17.67 1.76 14.68
C VAL A 74 -16.58 2.05 15.72
N LEU A 75 -15.39 1.62 15.43
CA LEU A 75 -14.21 1.82 16.28
C LEU A 75 -13.33 2.91 15.69
N VAL A 76 -12.80 3.77 16.56
CA VAL A 76 -11.91 4.87 16.19
C VAL A 76 -10.63 4.76 17.01
N ALA A 77 -9.48 4.67 16.35
CA ALA A 77 -8.19 4.73 17.02
C ALA A 77 -8.05 6.08 17.75
N ARG A 78 -7.76 6.04 19.04
CA ARG A 78 -7.76 7.22 19.90
C ARG A 78 -6.42 7.95 19.91
N VAL A 79 -5.30 7.23 19.90
CA VAL A 79 -3.97 7.76 20.20
C VAL A 79 -2.90 7.30 19.20
N GLY A 80 -1.82 8.09 19.13
CA GLY A 80 -0.61 7.78 18.37
C GLY A 80 -0.75 8.07 16.86
N ALA A 81 0.21 7.58 16.08
CA ALA A 81 0.29 7.85 14.64
C ALA A 81 -0.96 7.41 13.86
N ASN A 82 -1.73 6.46 14.41
CA ASN A 82 -2.96 5.95 13.79
C ASN A 82 -4.23 6.61 14.35
N ALA A 83 -4.14 7.71 15.12
CA ALA A 83 -5.31 8.40 15.64
C ALA A 83 -6.27 8.77 14.51
N GLY A 84 -7.56 8.40 14.64
CA GLY A 84 -8.57 8.57 13.59
C GLY A 84 -8.75 7.39 12.64
N PHE A 85 -7.94 6.33 12.75
CA PHE A 85 -8.16 5.10 11.99
C PHE A 85 -9.51 4.47 12.38
N LEU A 86 -10.28 4.09 11.38
CA LEU A 86 -11.65 3.58 11.51
C LEU A 86 -11.73 2.08 11.26
N GLN A 87 -12.51 1.40 12.09
CA GLN A 87 -12.89 0.00 11.89
C GLN A 87 -14.38 -0.14 12.08
N ILE A 88 -15.00 -1.09 11.42
CA ILE A 88 -16.38 -1.50 11.65
C ILE A 88 -16.39 -2.97 12.03
N ILE A 89 -17.13 -3.32 13.07
CA ILE A 89 -17.25 -4.69 13.57
C ILE A 89 -18.70 -5.03 13.89
N ASN A 90 -19.01 -6.32 13.79
CA ASN A 90 -20.31 -6.88 14.22
C ASN A 90 -20.02 -8.26 14.81
N GLU A 91 -19.53 -8.29 16.03
CA GLU A 91 -19.26 -9.54 16.76
C GLU A 91 -19.11 -9.29 18.27
N LEU A 92 -19.26 -10.36 19.03
CA LEU A 92 -18.94 -10.36 20.47
C LEU A 92 -17.41 -10.36 20.66
N CYS A 93 -16.85 -9.31 21.28
CA CYS A 93 -15.41 -9.07 21.36
C CYS A 93 -14.97 -8.30 22.60
N GLY A 94 -13.64 -8.21 22.75
CA GLY A 94 -12.98 -7.26 23.64
C GLY A 94 -12.49 -6.03 22.86
N ILE A 95 -12.44 -4.85 23.51
CA ILE A 95 -11.91 -3.62 22.91
C ILE A 95 -11.06 -2.90 23.94
N THR A 96 -9.82 -2.52 23.58
CA THR A 96 -8.89 -1.85 24.48
C THR A 96 -9.15 -0.35 24.60
N ASP A 97 -8.56 0.27 25.64
CA ASP A 97 -8.71 1.68 26.00
C ASP A 97 -8.14 2.68 24.97
N ASN A 98 -7.26 2.22 24.08
CA ASN A 98 -6.72 3.01 22.98
C ASN A 98 -7.70 3.16 21.79
N THR A 99 -8.92 2.67 21.95
CA THR A 99 -9.97 2.64 20.91
C THR A 99 -11.23 3.27 21.45
N LEU A 100 -11.80 4.25 20.75
CA LEU A 100 -13.14 4.78 21.00
C LEU A 100 -14.17 3.93 20.29
N ILE A 101 -15.31 3.73 20.94
CA ILE A 101 -16.42 2.92 20.47
C ILE A 101 -17.59 3.85 20.19
N ILE A 102 -18.13 3.80 19.00
CA ILE A 102 -19.39 4.45 18.59
C ILE A 102 -20.41 3.36 18.36
N LYS A 103 -21.48 3.37 19.12
CA LYS A 103 -22.65 2.48 18.92
C LYS A 103 -23.81 3.33 18.40
N PRO A 104 -24.08 3.30 17.08
CA PRO A 104 -25.17 4.07 16.50
C PRO A 104 -26.54 3.63 17.01
N LYS A 105 -27.48 4.59 17.05
CA LYS A 105 -28.86 4.37 17.47
C LYS A 105 -29.81 4.92 16.43
N ASN A 106 -30.68 4.08 15.89
CA ASN A 106 -31.65 4.43 14.85
C ASN A 106 -31.03 4.95 13.52
N VAL A 107 -29.75 4.72 13.31
CA VAL A 107 -29.03 5.05 12.08
C VAL A 107 -28.20 3.85 11.64
N ASP A 108 -27.94 3.74 10.35
CA ASP A 108 -27.14 2.66 9.79
C ASP A 108 -25.68 2.78 10.21
N THR A 109 -25.11 1.73 10.81
CA THR A 109 -23.73 1.73 11.32
C THR A 109 -22.70 1.87 10.21
N GLN A 110 -22.93 1.22 9.06
CA GLN A 110 -22.03 1.35 7.90
C GLN A 110 -22.10 2.76 7.32
N TYR A 111 -23.27 3.41 7.33
CA TYR A 111 -23.41 4.80 6.92
C TYR A 111 -22.55 5.73 7.79
N ILE A 112 -22.62 5.58 9.12
CA ILE A 112 -21.78 6.36 10.04
C ILE A 112 -20.28 6.09 9.81
N TYR A 113 -19.89 4.85 9.55
CA TYR A 113 -18.52 4.49 9.21
C TYR A 113 -18.04 5.24 7.94
N TYR A 114 -18.83 5.24 6.87
CA TYR A 114 -18.49 5.95 5.63
C TYR A 114 -18.54 7.47 5.79
N PHE A 115 -19.48 7.99 6.53
CA PHE A 115 -19.52 9.41 6.87
C PHE A 115 -18.24 9.83 7.61
N LEU A 116 -17.76 9.07 8.58
CA LEU A 116 -16.53 9.39 9.32
C LEU A 116 -15.28 9.28 8.43
N GLN A 117 -15.26 8.40 7.43
CA GLN A 117 -14.22 8.40 6.40
C GLN A 117 -14.25 9.70 5.56
N TYR A 118 -15.44 10.10 5.10
CA TYR A 118 -15.63 11.36 4.39
C TYR A 118 -15.20 12.55 5.23
N TYR A 119 -15.63 12.60 6.49
CA TYR A 119 -15.30 13.68 7.42
C TYR A 119 -13.79 13.82 7.64
N ASN A 120 -13.04 12.76 7.52
CA ASN A 120 -11.60 12.67 7.76
C ASN A 120 -11.21 13.07 9.17
N LEU A 121 -11.26 12.13 10.10
CA LEU A 121 -11.01 12.36 11.53
C LEU A 121 -9.62 12.94 11.86
N ASN A 122 -8.66 12.92 10.92
CA ASN A 122 -7.38 13.60 11.10
C ASN A 122 -7.53 15.11 11.38
N ARG A 123 -8.65 15.71 10.98
CA ARG A 123 -9.00 17.11 11.28
C ARG A 123 -9.20 17.36 12.77
N LEU A 124 -9.52 16.33 13.52
CA LEU A 124 -9.74 16.39 14.97
C LEU A 124 -8.47 16.10 15.76
N VAL A 125 -7.44 15.57 15.12
CA VAL A 125 -6.18 15.21 15.79
C VAL A 125 -5.47 16.48 16.24
N PHE A 126 -5.18 16.57 17.52
CA PHE A 126 -4.41 17.64 18.08
C PHE A 126 -3.30 17.12 19.00
N GLY A 127 -2.29 17.96 19.26
CA GLY A 127 -1.13 17.62 20.08
C GLY A 127 0.13 17.39 19.26
N SER A 128 1.18 18.17 19.56
CA SER A 128 2.48 18.09 18.87
C SER A 128 3.33 16.89 19.31
N GLY A 129 3.05 16.32 20.49
CA GLY A 129 3.80 15.18 21.03
C GLY A 129 3.12 13.83 20.74
N GLN A 130 1.86 13.68 21.12
CA GLN A 130 1.09 12.48 20.88
C GLN A 130 -0.27 12.83 20.27
N PRO A 131 -0.51 12.50 18.99
CA PRO A 131 -1.80 12.70 18.35
C PRO A 131 -2.93 12.04 19.14
N LEU A 132 -4.01 12.78 19.41
CA LEU A 132 -5.13 12.32 20.24
C LEU A 132 -6.47 12.74 19.66
N ILE A 133 -7.46 11.83 19.69
CA ILE A 133 -8.89 12.08 19.48
C ILE A 133 -9.63 11.70 20.76
N THR A 134 -10.54 12.57 21.24
CA THR A 134 -11.35 12.30 22.41
C THR A 134 -12.79 11.99 22.05
N GLY A 135 -13.51 11.26 22.93
CA GLY A 135 -14.94 11.01 22.75
C GLY A 135 -15.75 12.31 22.70
N GLY A 136 -15.35 13.35 23.46
CA GLY A 136 -16.00 14.67 23.42
C GLY A 136 -15.83 15.41 22.08
N MET A 137 -14.75 15.15 21.34
CA MET A 137 -14.59 15.69 19.97
C MET A 137 -15.53 14.98 18.99
N LEU A 138 -15.62 13.65 19.06
CA LEU A 138 -16.50 12.87 18.20
C LEU A 138 -17.97 13.21 18.43
N LYS A 139 -18.38 13.41 19.69
CA LYS A 139 -19.75 13.80 20.06
C LYS A 139 -20.24 15.05 19.33
N ARG A 140 -19.34 16.03 19.15
CA ARG A 140 -19.64 17.34 18.52
C ARG A 140 -19.62 17.34 17.00
N VAL A 141 -19.16 16.27 16.36
CA VAL A 141 -19.18 16.16 14.91
C VAL A 141 -20.61 16.21 14.40
N LYS A 142 -20.88 17.05 13.43
CA LYS A 142 -22.16 17.19 12.76
C LYS A 142 -22.24 16.24 11.58
N VAL A 143 -23.36 15.58 11.42
CA VAL A 143 -23.67 14.67 10.32
C VAL A 143 -25.04 15.00 9.75
N SER A 144 -25.14 15.02 8.44
CA SER A 144 -26.44 15.14 7.74
C SER A 144 -26.96 13.76 7.38
N LEU A 145 -28.23 13.50 7.67
CA LEU A 145 -28.87 12.21 7.50
C LEU A 145 -30.09 12.31 6.59
N GLY A 146 -30.13 11.50 5.55
CA GLY A 146 -31.35 11.18 4.83
C GLY A 146 -32.17 10.12 5.56
N THR A 147 -33.20 9.59 4.92
CA THR A 147 -34.01 8.51 5.46
C THR A 147 -33.20 7.25 5.73
N ASN A 148 -33.63 6.39 6.65
CA ASN A 148 -32.93 5.11 6.95
C ASN A 148 -32.76 4.22 5.69
N LYS A 149 -33.73 4.26 4.75
CA LYS A 149 -33.62 3.54 3.48
C LYS A 149 -32.51 4.11 2.61
N GLU A 150 -32.37 5.42 2.58
CA GLU A 150 -31.31 6.11 1.84
C GLU A 150 -29.94 5.84 2.46
N GLN A 151 -29.80 5.98 3.79
CA GLN A 151 -28.59 5.65 4.53
C GLN A 151 -28.10 4.24 4.19
N LYS A 152 -29.01 3.24 4.30
CA LYS A 152 -28.70 1.84 3.99
C LYS A 152 -28.26 1.65 2.54
N LYS A 153 -28.91 2.34 1.60
CA LYS A 153 -28.56 2.23 0.17
C LYS A 153 -27.18 2.82 -0.13
N VAL A 154 -26.87 4.00 0.42
CA VAL A 154 -25.55 4.62 0.32
C VAL A 154 -24.47 3.72 0.94
N ALA A 155 -24.71 3.21 2.15
CA ALA A 155 -23.80 2.33 2.85
C ALA A 155 -23.54 1.03 2.07
N THR A 156 -24.60 0.37 1.59
CA THR A 156 -24.48 -0.86 0.77
C THR A 156 -23.71 -0.60 -0.51
N PHE A 157 -23.95 0.51 -1.19
CA PHE A 157 -23.21 0.85 -2.43
C PHE A 157 -21.71 1.04 -2.18
N LEU A 158 -21.35 1.73 -1.11
CA LEU A 158 -19.94 1.94 -0.76
C LEU A 158 -19.27 0.64 -0.25
N SER A 159 -20.01 -0.22 0.46
CA SER A 159 -19.49 -1.51 0.91
C SER A 159 -19.16 -2.45 -0.25
N LEU A 160 -19.95 -2.43 -1.32
CA LEU A 160 -19.66 -3.21 -2.53
C LEU A 160 -18.35 -2.76 -3.21
N LEU A 161 -17.99 -1.48 -3.10
CA LEU A 161 -16.68 -1.00 -3.57
C LEU A 161 -15.55 -1.50 -2.68
N ASP A 162 -15.73 -1.50 -1.36
CA ASP A 162 -14.74 -2.05 -0.43
C ASP A 162 -14.54 -3.55 -0.64
N GLU A 163 -15.61 -4.30 -0.86
CA GLU A 163 -15.53 -5.73 -1.20
C GLU A 163 -14.79 -5.97 -2.52
N ARG A 164 -15.02 -5.11 -3.52
CA ARG A 164 -14.25 -5.17 -4.78
C ARG A 164 -12.78 -4.89 -4.58
N ILE A 165 -12.44 -3.86 -3.81
CA ILE A 165 -11.04 -3.52 -3.48
C ILE A 165 -10.39 -4.68 -2.72
N ALA A 166 -11.06 -5.24 -1.72
CA ALA A 166 -10.56 -6.38 -0.96
C ALA A 166 -10.35 -7.62 -1.84
N THR A 167 -11.31 -7.94 -2.71
CA THR A 167 -11.22 -9.05 -3.66
C THR A 167 -10.04 -8.85 -4.62
N GLN A 168 -9.86 -7.63 -5.12
CA GLN A 168 -8.77 -7.29 -6.03
C GLN A 168 -7.40 -7.46 -5.36
N ASN A 169 -7.27 -7.02 -4.10
CA ASN A 169 -6.05 -7.21 -3.33
C ASN A 169 -5.74 -8.70 -3.11
N LYS A 170 -6.75 -9.51 -2.85
CA LYS A 170 -6.58 -10.96 -2.71
C LYS A 170 -6.10 -11.62 -4.02
N ILE A 171 -6.68 -11.23 -5.16
CA ILE A 171 -6.24 -11.71 -6.49
C ILE A 171 -4.76 -11.36 -6.71
N ILE A 172 -4.34 -10.13 -6.39
CA ILE A 172 -2.94 -9.69 -6.51
C ILE A 172 -2.04 -10.57 -5.63
N GLU A 173 -2.43 -10.83 -4.39
CA GLU A 173 -1.68 -11.68 -3.46
C GLU A 173 -1.56 -13.11 -3.98
N ASP A 174 -2.65 -13.70 -4.46
CA ASP A 174 -2.69 -15.07 -4.97
C ASP A 174 -1.86 -15.22 -6.26
N LEU A 175 -1.89 -14.22 -7.16
CA LEU A 175 -1.03 -14.19 -8.34
C LEU A 175 0.46 -14.09 -7.97
N LYS A 176 0.81 -13.30 -6.96
CA LYS A 176 2.19 -13.23 -6.44
C LYS A 176 2.65 -14.56 -5.87
N LYS A 177 1.81 -15.26 -5.11
CA LYS A 177 2.10 -16.60 -4.58
C LYS A 177 2.27 -17.62 -5.71
N LEU A 178 1.38 -17.62 -6.69
CA LEU A 178 1.46 -18.48 -7.86
C LEU A 178 2.75 -18.26 -8.64
N LYS A 179 3.12 -17.00 -8.87
CA LYS A 179 4.39 -16.64 -9.52
C LYS A 179 5.59 -17.23 -8.78
N CYS A 180 5.65 -17.05 -7.46
CA CYS A 180 6.73 -17.62 -6.64
C CYS A 180 6.77 -19.15 -6.72
N ALA A 181 5.62 -19.83 -6.66
CA ALA A 181 5.55 -21.30 -6.75
C ALA A 181 6.04 -21.82 -8.11
N ILE A 182 5.69 -21.14 -9.21
CA ILE A 182 6.15 -21.51 -10.56
C ILE A 182 7.67 -21.36 -10.65
N ILE A 183 8.24 -20.24 -10.18
CA ILE A 183 9.68 -20.01 -10.19
C ILE A 183 10.41 -21.12 -9.41
N GLU A 184 9.99 -21.39 -8.19
CA GLU A 184 10.63 -22.40 -7.34
C GLU A 184 10.51 -23.82 -7.97
N ASN A 185 9.37 -24.17 -8.52
CA ASN A 185 9.19 -25.47 -9.20
C ASN A 185 10.11 -25.62 -10.43
N VAL A 186 10.24 -24.57 -11.23
CA VAL A 186 11.11 -24.59 -12.42
C VAL A 186 12.58 -24.74 -12.02
N LEU A 187 13.02 -23.97 -11.02
CA LEU A 187 14.40 -24.01 -10.56
C LEU A 187 14.78 -25.30 -9.81
N ASN A 188 13.81 -26.02 -9.27
CA ASN A 188 14.01 -27.32 -8.62
C ASN A 188 13.81 -28.51 -9.57
N SER A 189 13.59 -28.28 -10.87
CA SER A 189 13.43 -29.35 -11.84
C SER A 189 14.77 -30.02 -12.20
N ASN A 190 14.72 -31.30 -12.62
CA ASN A 190 15.91 -32.04 -13.04
C ASN A 190 16.51 -31.57 -14.38
N HIS A 191 15.89 -30.58 -15.05
CA HIS A 191 16.29 -30.00 -16.31
C HIS A 191 17.05 -28.67 -16.14
N CYS A 192 17.71 -28.46 -15.01
CA CYS A 192 18.46 -27.25 -14.72
C CYS A 192 19.96 -27.54 -14.64
N THR A 193 20.75 -26.61 -15.18
CA THR A 193 22.20 -26.57 -15.00
C THR A 193 22.53 -25.44 -14.02
N THR A 194 23.36 -25.71 -13.03
CA THR A 194 23.81 -24.68 -12.08
C THR A 194 24.85 -23.79 -12.75
N LEU A 195 24.54 -22.50 -12.87
CA LEU A 195 25.41 -21.47 -13.42
C LEU A 195 25.61 -20.35 -12.39
N GLN A 196 26.75 -19.66 -12.46
CA GLN A 196 26.95 -18.39 -11.73
C GLN A 196 26.28 -17.25 -12.50
N LEU A 197 25.81 -16.22 -11.79
CA LEU A 197 25.24 -15.05 -12.44
C LEU A 197 26.29 -14.34 -13.32
N GLY A 198 27.58 -14.42 -12.95
CA GLY A 198 28.71 -13.91 -13.76
C GLY A 198 28.88 -14.61 -15.09
N ASP A 199 28.45 -15.88 -15.24
CA ASP A 199 28.54 -16.62 -16.51
C ASP A 199 27.47 -16.14 -17.52
N VAL A 200 26.38 -15.57 -17.05
CA VAL A 200 25.20 -15.25 -17.87
C VAL A 200 24.82 -13.77 -17.89
N GLY A 201 25.59 -12.95 -17.17
CA GLY A 201 25.36 -11.50 -17.09
C GLY A 201 26.56 -10.73 -16.55
N SER A 202 26.41 -9.43 -16.48
CA SER A 202 27.43 -8.50 -15.97
C SER A 202 26.84 -7.59 -14.90
N TYR A 203 27.70 -7.16 -13.98
CA TYR A 203 27.37 -6.14 -12.99
C TYR A 203 27.96 -4.78 -13.42
N ILE A 204 27.13 -3.74 -13.34
CA ILE A 204 27.50 -2.37 -13.68
C ILE A 204 27.24 -1.50 -12.45
N ARG A 205 28.28 -0.77 -12.04
CA ARG A 205 28.20 0.11 -10.88
C ARG A 205 27.42 1.38 -11.21
N GLY A 206 26.61 1.83 -10.27
CA GLY A 206 25.83 3.07 -10.38
C GLY A 206 26.70 4.33 -10.43
N LEU A 207 26.09 5.42 -10.88
CA LEU A 207 26.69 6.73 -11.05
C LEU A 207 26.99 7.37 -9.69
N THR A 208 28.20 7.85 -9.50
CA THR A 208 28.57 8.72 -8.37
C THR A 208 28.31 10.18 -8.75
N TYR A 209 27.52 10.87 -7.96
CA TYR A 209 27.19 12.29 -8.14
C TYR A 209 27.15 13.00 -6.78
N SER A 210 27.23 14.33 -6.81
CA SER A 210 27.16 15.21 -5.65
C SER A 210 25.90 16.07 -5.69
N SER A 211 25.61 16.79 -4.62
CA SER A 211 24.50 17.76 -4.57
C SER A 211 24.61 18.85 -5.63
N ASN A 212 25.84 19.19 -6.05
CA ASN A 212 26.09 20.21 -7.08
C ASN A 212 25.76 19.74 -8.50
N ASP A 213 25.64 18.43 -8.69
CA ASP A 213 25.26 17.84 -9.99
C ASP A 213 23.74 17.78 -10.17
N VAL A 214 22.95 18.02 -9.09
CA VAL A 214 21.49 17.93 -9.12
C VAL A 214 20.89 19.11 -9.88
N VAL A 215 19.97 18.82 -10.78
CA VAL A 215 19.23 19.81 -11.59
C VAL A 215 17.72 19.52 -11.51
N GLU A 216 16.90 20.56 -11.72
CA GLU A 216 15.44 20.41 -11.71
C GLU A 216 14.92 19.73 -12.98
N ASP A 217 15.47 20.09 -14.14
CA ASP A 217 15.00 19.64 -15.46
C ASP A 217 16.15 19.23 -16.38
N ASN A 218 15.82 18.45 -17.42
CA ASN A 218 16.69 18.09 -18.56
C ASN A 218 18.00 17.35 -18.20
N GLY A 219 18.04 16.67 -17.04
CA GLY A 219 19.18 15.86 -16.65
C GLY A 219 18.97 14.35 -16.89
N THR A 220 19.99 13.58 -16.51
CA THR A 220 19.88 12.12 -16.40
C THR A 220 19.14 11.76 -15.13
N LEU A 221 18.09 10.94 -15.22
CA LEU A 221 17.36 10.44 -14.06
C LEU A 221 18.21 9.40 -13.32
N VAL A 222 18.36 9.57 -12.02
CA VAL A 222 19.14 8.68 -11.16
C VAL A 222 18.25 7.97 -10.15
N MET A 223 18.10 6.67 -10.33
CA MET A 223 17.33 5.82 -9.44
C MET A 223 18.10 5.51 -8.16
N ARG A 224 17.40 5.58 -7.04
CA ARG A 224 17.92 5.33 -5.70
C ARG A 224 17.18 4.16 -5.06
N SER A 225 17.57 3.78 -3.84
CA SER A 225 16.93 2.67 -3.12
C SER A 225 15.42 2.87 -2.84
N ASN A 226 14.94 4.11 -2.77
CA ASN A 226 13.50 4.43 -2.64
C ASN A 226 12.70 4.11 -3.90
N ASN A 227 13.34 4.13 -5.08
CA ASN A 227 12.70 3.80 -6.35
C ASN A 227 12.63 2.28 -6.62
N ILE A 228 13.29 1.45 -5.80
CA ILE A 228 13.30 0.00 -5.94
C ILE A 228 12.10 -0.59 -5.21
N VAL A 229 11.16 -1.17 -5.96
CA VAL A 229 10.00 -1.91 -5.43
C VAL A 229 10.21 -3.39 -5.66
N ASN A 230 10.52 -4.14 -4.60
CA ASN A 230 11.01 -5.51 -4.70
C ASN A 230 10.10 -6.42 -5.55
N GLY A 231 10.67 -7.02 -6.59
CA GLY A 231 9.96 -7.92 -7.51
C GLY A 231 8.97 -7.25 -8.47
N SER A 232 9.01 -5.92 -8.58
CA SER A 232 8.13 -5.10 -9.43
C SER A 232 8.95 -4.24 -10.41
N PRO A 233 8.33 -3.60 -11.40
CA PRO A 233 9.00 -2.58 -12.21
C PRO A 233 9.64 -1.49 -11.36
N LEU A 234 10.71 -0.90 -11.86
CA LEU A 234 11.39 0.23 -11.22
C LEU A 234 10.45 1.46 -11.20
N ASP A 235 10.33 2.12 -10.05
CA ASP A 235 9.52 3.33 -9.93
C ASP A 235 10.34 4.56 -10.32
N TYR A 236 10.24 4.97 -11.57
CA TYR A 236 10.87 6.20 -12.11
C TYR A 236 9.87 7.35 -12.28
N LYS A 237 8.66 7.23 -11.73
CA LYS A 237 7.60 8.27 -11.73
C LYS A 237 7.46 8.96 -10.37
N GLY A 238 8.01 8.36 -9.32
CA GLY A 238 7.94 8.88 -7.96
C GLY A 238 9.04 9.92 -7.65
N ASP A 239 9.58 9.85 -6.43
CA ASP A 239 10.67 10.73 -5.97
C ASP A 239 11.99 10.35 -6.67
N VAL A 240 12.28 10.97 -7.80
CA VAL A 240 13.50 10.78 -8.61
C VAL A 240 14.41 12.00 -8.52
N VAL A 241 15.72 11.77 -8.70
CA VAL A 241 16.71 12.85 -8.79
C VAL A 241 17.18 12.95 -10.24
N SER A 242 17.26 14.18 -10.75
CA SER A 242 17.84 14.48 -12.05
C SER A 242 19.23 15.10 -11.87
N VAL A 243 20.22 14.68 -12.67
CA VAL A 243 21.60 15.20 -12.56
C VAL A 243 22.12 15.64 -13.92
N ASN A 244 22.87 16.74 -13.93
CA ASN A 244 23.61 17.21 -15.09
C ASN A 244 24.98 16.50 -15.15
N LYS A 245 24.95 15.20 -15.42
CA LYS A 245 26.17 14.39 -15.53
C LYS A 245 26.04 13.38 -16.66
N GLN A 246 27.06 13.31 -17.48
CA GLN A 246 27.12 12.31 -18.54
C GLN A 246 27.27 10.91 -17.95
N ILE A 247 26.54 9.95 -18.49
CA ILE A 247 26.62 8.54 -18.17
C ILE A 247 27.26 7.78 -19.35
N SER A 248 27.99 6.72 -19.07
CA SER A 248 28.44 5.80 -20.12
C SER A 248 27.23 5.04 -20.70
N GLN A 249 27.39 4.55 -21.93
CA GLN A 249 26.36 3.72 -22.57
C GLN A 249 26.04 2.47 -21.75
N GLU A 250 27.03 1.93 -21.02
CA GLU A 250 26.82 0.78 -20.12
C GLU A 250 26.00 1.13 -18.91
N GLN A 251 26.18 2.33 -18.34
CA GLN A 251 25.43 2.80 -17.16
C GLN A 251 23.99 3.20 -17.49
N GLN A 252 23.67 3.43 -18.75
CA GLN A 252 22.28 3.67 -19.14
C GLN A 252 21.46 2.40 -18.98
N LEU A 253 20.33 2.48 -18.25
CA LEU A 253 19.42 1.35 -18.07
C LEU A 253 18.83 0.91 -19.40
N GLN A 254 18.78 -0.39 -19.60
CA GLN A 254 18.20 -1.07 -20.75
C GLN A 254 17.02 -1.95 -20.31
N ASN A 255 16.07 -2.15 -21.20
CA ASN A 255 14.93 -3.01 -20.92
C ASN A 255 15.39 -4.40 -20.44
N GLY A 256 14.84 -4.85 -19.31
CA GLY A 256 15.20 -6.11 -18.67
C GLY A 256 16.36 -6.03 -17.66
N ASP A 257 17.04 -4.89 -17.54
CA ASP A 257 18.04 -4.69 -16.48
C ASP A 257 17.43 -4.84 -15.10
N ILE A 258 18.18 -5.43 -14.19
CA ILE A 258 17.80 -5.57 -12.79
C ILE A 258 18.57 -4.55 -11.97
N VAL A 259 17.85 -3.69 -11.29
CA VAL A 259 18.38 -2.69 -10.36
C VAL A 259 18.40 -3.26 -8.96
N ILE A 260 19.55 -3.21 -8.28
CA ILE A 260 19.77 -3.80 -6.97
C ILE A 260 20.23 -2.72 -6.00
N CYS A 261 19.62 -2.66 -4.81
CA CYS A 261 20.11 -1.84 -3.70
C CYS A 261 21.36 -2.50 -3.11
N MET A 262 22.54 -1.90 -3.34
CA MET A 262 23.82 -2.47 -2.92
C MET A 262 24.24 -2.03 -1.53
N ALA A 263 23.83 -0.85 -1.10
CA ALA A 263 24.13 -0.31 0.23
C ALA A 263 22.96 0.51 0.78
N ASN A 264 22.68 0.35 2.07
CA ASN A 264 21.65 1.13 2.77
C ASN A 264 21.94 1.13 4.27
N GLY A 265 21.50 2.19 4.98
CA GLY A 265 21.55 2.25 6.45
C GLY A 265 20.68 1.18 7.14
N SER A 266 19.66 0.66 6.46
CA SER A 266 18.88 -0.50 6.90
C SER A 266 19.30 -1.74 6.13
N SER A 267 19.83 -2.75 6.82
CA SER A 267 20.20 -4.05 6.23
C SER A 267 19.01 -4.76 5.55
N ALA A 268 17.79 -4.51 6.01
CA ALA A 268 16.57 -5.07 5.42
C ALA A 268 16.28 -4.56 3.99
N LEU A 269 16.89 -3.44 3.58
CA LEU A 269 16.72 -2.86 2.25
C LEU A 269 17.83 -3.28 1.28
N VAL A 270 18.96 -3.78 1.78
CA VAL A 270 20.07 -4.24 0.94
C VAL A 270 19.67 -5.53 0.22
N GLY A 271 20.02 -5.62 -1.06
CA GLY A 271 19.61 -6.71 -1.93
C GLY A 271 18.19 -6.60 -2.50
N LYS A 272 17.41 -5.59 -2.10
CA LYS A 272 16.13 -5.28 -2.73
C LYS A 272 16.34 -5.05 -4.23
N SER A 273 15.47 -5.59 -5.08
CA SER A 273 15.64 -5.55 -6.53
C SER A 273 14.36 -5.22 -7.28
N SER A 274 14.48 -4.43 -8.33
CA SER A 274 13.44 -4.13 -9.33
C SER A 274 13.98 -4.42 -10.72
N PHE A 275 13.09 -4.48 -11.71
CA PHE A 275 13.51 -4.55 -13.10
C PHE A 275 13.08 -3.29 -13.87
N TYR A 276 13.86 -2.93 -14.87
CA TYR A 276 13.54 -1.81 -15.75
C TYR A 276 12.74 -2.28 -16.97
N ASP A 277 11.61 -1.62 -17.24
CA ASP A 277 10.66 -1.97 -18.31
C ASP A 277 11.02 -1.34 -19.68
N GLY A 278 11.95 -0.38 -19.69
CA GLY A 278 12.38 0.30 -20.91
C GLY A 278 11.45 1.45 -21.36
N GLU A 279 10.45 1.82 -20.58
CA GLU A 279 9.42 2.80 -21.02
C GLU A 279 9.78 4.27 -20.73
N CYS A 280 10.84 4.54 -19.93
CA CYS A 280 11.26 5.90 -19.62
C CYS A 280 11.85 6.58 -20.86
N GLN A 281 11.36 7.79 -21.19
CA GLN A 281 11.82 8.55 -22.36
C GLN A 281 13.12 9.33 -22.09
N SER A 282 13.44 9.61 -20.83
CA SER A 282 14.64 10.33 -20.43
C SER A 282 15.82 9.39 -20.24
N PRO A 283 17.07 9.87 -20.40
CA PRO A 283 18.24 9.10 -19.98
C PRO A 283 18.11 8.72 -18.50
N ILE A 284 18.32 7.45 -18.19
CA ILE A 284 18.07 6.91 -16.85
C ILE A 284 19.19 5.96 -16.42
N THR A 285 19.63 6.08 -15.18
CA THR A 285 20.66 5.23 -14.55
C THR A 285 20.35 5.00 -13.07
N VAL A 286 21.28 4.43 -12.33
CA VAL A 286 21.17 4.22 -10.87
C VAL A 286 22.27 4.97 -10.14
N GLY A 287 22.02 5.40 -8.91
CA GLY A 287 23.04 6.04 -8.05
C GLY A 287 24.04 5.05 -7.45
N ALA A 288 25.12 5.56 -6.88
CA ALA A 288 26.28 4.79 -6.38
C ALA A 288 25.95 3.72 -5.31
N PHE A 289 24.84 3.86 -4.60
CA PHE A 289 24.34 2.86 -3.63
C PHE A 289 23.48 1.76 -4.26
N CYS A 290 23.32 1.82 -5.58
CA CYS A 290 22.63 0.80 -6.38
C CYS A 290 23.56 0.26 -7.45
N GLY A 291 23.22 -0.91 -7.99
CA GLY A 291 23.92 -1.52 -9.11
C GLY A 291 22.94 -2.06 -10.13
N ILE A 292 23.42 -2.27 -11.34
CA ILE A 292 22.67 -2.85 -12.45
C ILE A 292 23.23 -4.24 -12.70
N TYR A 293 22.36 -5.24 -12.74
CA TYR A 293 22.70 -6.54 -13.29
C TYR A 293 22.04 -6.69 -14.66
N ARG A 294 22.84 -6.91 -15.68
CA ARG A 294 22.41 -7.03 -17.07
C ARG A 294 22.68 -8.43 -17.59
N SER A 295 21.66 -9.08 -18.11
CA SER A 295 21.79 -10.43 -18.68
C SER A 295 21.02 -10.55 -19.99
N LYS A 296 21.56 -11.36 -20.91
CA LYS A 296 20.87 -11.76 -22.14
C LYS A 296 19.83 -12.86 -21.93
N MET A 297 19.78 -13.44 -20.73
CA MET A 297 18.83 -14.50 -20.38
C MET A 297 17.62 -13.89 -19.64
N PRO A 298 16.44 -13.75 -20.27
CA PRO A 298 15.29 -13.10 -19.65
C PRO A 298 14.82 -13.76 -18.35
N ILE A 299 15.03 -15.07 -18.18
CA ILE A 299 14.67 -15.81 -16.96
C ILE A 299 15.38 -15.26 -15.71
N THR A 300 16.52 -14.62 -15.85
CA THR A 300 17.30 -14.08 -14.72
C THR A 300 16.53 -13.02 -13.92
N LYS A 301 15.61 -12.28 -14.56
CA LYS A 301 14.72 -11.32 -13.91
C LYS A 301 14.05 -11.89 -12.66
N TRP A 302 13.63 -13.15 -12.70
CA TRP A 302 12.90 -13.77 -11.59
C TRP A 302 13.78 -14.45 -10.56
N LEU A 303 15.08 -14.71 -10.87
CA LEU A 303 16.02 -15.29 -9.91
C LEU A 303 16.19 -14.40 -8.68
N PHE A 304 16.16 -13.08 -8.88
CA PHE A 304 16.25 -12.06 -7.83
C PHE A 304 15.01 -11.97 -6.93
N GLN A 305 13.95 -12.71 -7.24
CA GLN A 305 12.72 -12.78 -6.44
C GLN A 305 12.63 -14.05 -5.59
N THR A 306 13.62 -14.96 -5.69
CA THR A 306 13.61 -16.28 -5.05
C THR A 306 14.07 -16.24 -3.59
N ASN A 307 13.70 -17.28 -2.82
CA ASN A 307 14.23 -17.50 -1.48
C ASN A 307 15.72 -17.80 -1.49
N ARG A 308 16.24 -18.40 -2.58
CA ARG A 308 17.66 -18.64 -2.77
C ARG A 308 18.44 -17.33 -2.83
N TYR A 309 17.97 -16.36 -3.62
CA TYR A 309 18.56 -15.02 -3.68
C TYR A 309 18.58 -14.36 -2.29
N ARG A 310 17.47 -14.35 -1.58
CA ARG A 310 17.38 -13.77 -0.22
C ARG A 310 18.37 -14.38 0.75
N ARG A 311 18.60 -15.72 0.67
CA ARG A 311 19.61 -16.40 1.49
C ARG A 311 21.04 -15.98 1.12
N TYR A 312 21.35 -15.80 -0.17
CA TYR A 312 22.64 -15.27 -0.59
C TYR A 312 22.90 -13.88 -0.01
N ILE A 313 21.93 -12.97 -0.15
CA ILE A 313 22.02 -11.62 0.43
C ILE A 313 22.26 -11.69 1.92
N TRP A 314 21.42 -12.46 2.64
CA TRP A 314 21.55 -12.62 4.08
C TRP A 314 22.95 -13.12 4.50
N ASN A 315 23.47 -14.14 3.84
CA ASN A 315 24.78 -14.70 4.14
C ASN A 315 25.91 -13.70 3.85
N SER A 316 25.82 -12.94 2.76
CA SER A 316 26.83 -11.93 2.41
C SER A 316 26.88 -10.78 3.42
N LEU A 317 25.75 -10.46 4.06
CA LEU A 317 25.68 -9.38 5.05
C LEU A 317 26.14 -9.79 6.46
N GLN A 318 26.19 -11.09 6.80
CA GLN A 318 26.59 -11.57 8.14
C GLN A 318 28.10 -11.35 8.42
N GLY A 319 28.93 -11.15 7.42
CA GLY A 319 30.38 -10.92 7.57
C GLY A 319 30.80 -9.47 7.79
N GLY A 320 29.87 -8.51 7.77
CA GLY A 320 30.17 -7.07 7.82
C GLY A 320 30.19 -6.49 9.23
N ASN A 321 31.31 -5.94 9.68
CA ASN A 321 31.45 -5.24 10.97
C ASN A 321 31.10 -3.73 10.89
N GLY A 322 30.38 -3.27 9.87
CA GLY A 322 30.13 -1.85 9.63
C GLY A 322 28.73 -1.38 9.99
N ALA A 323 28.60 -0.08 10.28
CA ALA A 323 27.32 0.60 10.52
C ALA A 323 26.38 0.62 9.29
N ILE A 324 26.93 0.35 8.09
CA ILE A 324 26.18 0.31 6.81
C ILE A 324 26.36 -1.07 6.20
N ALA A 325 25.25 -1.78 6.01
CA ALA A 325 25.24 -3.02 5.26
C ALA A 325 25.53 -2.74 3.78
N ASN A 326 26.52 -3.45 3.20
CA ASN A 326 27.00 -3.22 1.86
C ASN A 326 27.30 -4.54 1.14
N LEU A 327 26.87 -4.62 -0.13
CA LEU A 327 27.20 -5.68 -1.08
C LEU A 327 28.17 -5.11 -2.12
N ASN A 328 29.00 -5.97 -2.68
CA ASN A 328 29.79 -5.61 -3.86
C ASN A 328 29.31 -6.37 -5.11
N GLY A 329 29.79 -5.96 -6.30
CA GLY A 329 29.37 -6.60 -7.56
C GLY A 329 29.77 -8.08 -7.64
N GLU A 330 30.91 -8.45 -7.04
CA GLU A 330 31.39 -9.83 -7.00
C GLU A 330 30.44 -10.74 -6.18
N ASP A 331 29.86 -10.21 -5.10
CA ASP A 331 28.88 -10.96 -4.31
C ASP A 331 27.67 -11.37 -5.17
N ILE A 332 27.23 -10.48 -6.07
CA ILE A 332 26.15 -10.77 -7.02
C ILE A 332 26.60 -11.77 -8.09
N LEU A 333 27.77 -11.55 -8.72
CA LEU A 333 28.23 -12.38 -9.83
C LEU A 333 28.56 -13.82 -9.42
N ARG A 334 28.97 -14.05 -8.16
CA ARG A 334 29.27 -15.38 -7.61
C ARG A 334 28.04 -16.18 -7.22
N MET A 335 26.86 -15.57 -7.19
CA MET A 335 25.62 -16.29 -6.84
C MET A 335 25.33 -17.38 -7.87
N GLN A 336 25.03 -18.60 -7.37
CA GLN A 336 24.76 -19.77 -8.20
C GLN A 336 23.25 -20.08 -8.22
N PHE A 337 22.71 -20.22 -9.43
CA PHE A 337 21.32 -20.59 -9.63
C PHE A 337 21.21 -21.78 -10.58
N PRO A 338 20.26 -22.70 -10.31
CA PRO A 338 19.83 -23.67 -11.31
C PRO A 338 19.08 -22.91 -12.41
N ILE A 339 19.58 -22.99 -13.63
CA ILE A 339 18.98 -22.37 -14.82
C ILE A 339 18.43 -23.47 -15.71
N PRO A 340 17.14 -23.48 -16.06
CA PRO A 340 16.55 -24.48 -16.90
C PRO A 340 17.10 -24.40 -18.34
N ASP A 341 16.95 -25.49 -19.08
CA ASP A 341 17.31 -25.48 -20.51
C ASP A 341 16.57 -24.35 -21.26
N LYS A 342 17.12 -23.97 -22.43
CA LYS A 342 16.64 -22.83 -23.21
C LYS A 342 15.15 -22.88 -23.50
N GLN A 343 14.62 -24.06 -23.87
CA GLN A 343 13.21 -24.20 -24.25
C GLN A 343 12.27 -24.01 -23.04
N ILE A 344 12.64 -24.58 -21.89
CA ILE A 344 11.90 -24.39 -20.63
C ILE A 344 12.01 -22.94 -20.18
N ALA A 345 13.21 -22.35 -20.22
CA ALA A 345 13.43 -20.95 -19.85
C ALA A 345 12.57 -19.99 -20.67
N GLU A 346 12.47 -20.17 -21.98
CA GLU A 346 11.62 -19.35 -22.86
C GLU A 346 10.13 -19.48 -22.55
N ARG A 347 9.63 -20.71 -22.31
CA ARG A 347 8.24 -20.95 -21.92
C ARG A 347 7.92 -20.30 -20.57
N CYS A 348 8.81 -20.50 -19.61
CA CYS A 348 8.65 -19.90 -18.27
C CYS A 348 8.69 -18.37 -18.31
N THR A 349 9.60 -17.80 -19.10
CA THR A 349 9.68 -16.35 -19.31
C THR A 349 8.34 -15.80 -19.82
N LYS A 350 7.74 -16.42 -20.85
CA LYS A 350 6.43 -15.99 -21.39
C LYS A 350 5.33 -16.07 -20.32
N LEU A 351 5.25 -17.20 -19.60
CA LEU A 351 4.23 -17.40 -18.56
C LEU A 351 4.39 -16.39 -17.42
N LEU A 352 5.61 -16.23 -16.90
CA LEU A 352 5.90 -15.30 -15.78
C LEU A 352 5.67 -13.84 -16.19
N SER A 353 6.02 -13.46 -17.43
CA SER A 353 5.71 -12.13 -17.96
C SER A 353 4.20 -11.88 -18.05
N SER A 354 3.42 -12.87 -18.45
CA SER A 354 1.95 -12.77 -18.48
C SER A 354 1.38 -12.60 -17.06
N ILE A 355 1.93 -13.30 -16.07
CA ILE A 355 1.52 -13.14 -14.67
C ILE A 355 1.90 -11.74 -14.14
N ASP A 356 3.10 -11.24 -14.46
CA ASP A 356 3.51 -9.87 -14.08
C ASP A 356 2.52 -8.84 -14.67
N SER A 357 2.17 -8.93 -15.95
CA SER A 357 1.18 -8.05 -16.59
C SER A 357 -0.22 -8.14 -15.95
N LEU A 358 -0.64 -9.34 -15.54
CA LEU A 358 -1.88 -9.51 -14.79
C LEU A 358 -1.82 -8.83 -13.42
N ILE A 359 -0.72 -8.97 -12.69
CA ILE A 359 -0.52 -8.30 -11.40
C ILE A 359 -0.59 -6.78 -11.57
N GLU A 360 0.11 -6.22 -12.54
CA GLU A 360 0.12 -4.78 -12.83
C GLU A 360 -1.28 -4.25 -13.20
N SER A 361 -2.00 -4.97 -14.06
CA SER A 361 -3.38 -4.64 -14.43
C SER A 361 -4.32 -4.64 -13.23
N ASN A 362 -4.18 -5.61 -12.33
CA ASN A 362 -5.00 -5.71 -11.12
C ASN A 362 -4.63 -4.63 -10.10
N ILE A 363 -3.36 -4.23 -9.96
CA ILE A 363 -2.93 -3.09 -9.14
C ILE A 363 -3.54 -1.79 -9.67
N SER A 364 -3.48 -1.56 -10.99
CA SER A 364 -4.08 -0.39 -11.63
C SER A 364 -5.60 -0.34 -11.40
N LEU A 365 -6.28 -1.47 -11.52
CA LEU A 365 -7.73 -1.57 -11.28
C LEU A 365 -8.08 -1.29 -9.81
N CYS A 366 -7.32 -1.83 -8.85
CA CYS A 366 -7.49 -1.57 -7.44
C CYS A 366 -7.34 -0.07 -7.11
N SER A 367 -6.32 0.60 -7.68
CA SER A 367 -6.13 2.04 -7.56
C SER A 367 -7.32 2.84 -8.10
N LYS A 368 -7.85 2.46 -9.26
CA LYS A 368 -9.03 3.12 -9.85
C LYS A 368 -10.27 2.96 -8.97
N PHE A 369 -10.52 1.79 -8.39
CA PHE A 369 -11.63 1.60 -7.44
C PHE A 369 -11.46 2.44 -6.17
N SER A 370 -10.23 2.57 -5.66
CA SER A 370 -9.94 3.42 -4.49
C SER A 370 -10.22 4.90 -4.79
N LEU A 371 -9.78 5.40 -5.94
CA LEU A 371 -10.07 6.77 -6.40
C LEU A 371 -11.57 6.99 -6.62
N GLN A 372 -12.26 6.01 -7.21
CA GLN A 372 -13.71 6.06 -7.39
C GLN A 372 -14.45 6.14 -6.05
N LYS A 373 -14.04 5.33 -5.06
CA LYS A 373 -14.61 5.38 -3.72
C LYS A 373 -14.40 6.75 -3.07
N GLU A 374 -13.18 7.30 -3.15
CA GLU A 374 -12.88 8.62 -2.60
C GLU A 374 -13.74 9.72 -3.25
N TYR A 375 -13.89 9.67 -4.58
CA TYR A 375 -14.78 10.59 -5.29
C TYR A 375 -16.23 10.45 -4.81
N LEU A 376 -16.75 9.24 -4.71
CA LEU A 376 -18.13 8.98 -4.26
C LEU A 376 -18.36 9.42 -2.82
N LEU A 377 -17.42 9.20 -1.91
CA LEU A 377 -17.49 9.72 -0.55
C LEU A 377 -17.66 11.24 -0.55
N ARG A 378 -16.90 11.97 -1.38
CA ARG A 378 -17.01 13.44 -1.48
C ARG A 378 -18.33 13.93 -2.14
N GLN A 379 -18.99 13.09 -2.94
CA GLN A 379 -20.21 13.49 -3.65
C GLN A 379 -21.49 13.05 -2.94
N MET A 380 -21.46 11.96 -2.17
CA MET A 380 -22.63 11.34 -1.53
C MET A 380 -22.81 11.75 -0.08
N PHE A 381 -21.89 12.52 0.50
CA PHE A 381 -22.02 13.13 1.84
C PHE A 381 -21.94 14.66 1.76
N ILE A 382 -22.40 15.31 2.86
CA ILE A 382 -22.41 16.78 2.98
C ILE A 382 -21.63 17.19 4.22
#